data_fba4e5e23f34fdd7ac15aa243ed347e2
#
_entry.id   fba4e5e23f34fdd7ac15aa243ed347e2
#
_cell.length_a   1.000
_cell.length_b   1.000
_cell.length_c   1.000
_cell.angle_alpha   90.00
_cell.angle_beta   90.00
_cell.angle_gamma   90.00
#
_symmetry.space_group_name_H-M   'P 1'
#
loop_
_entity.id
_entity.type
_entity.pdbx_description
1 polymer ?
#
loop_
_entity_poly.entity_id
_entity_poly.type
_entity_poly.pdbx_seq_one_letter_code
_entity_poly.pdbx_strand_id
1 'polypeptide(L)'
;KLRNGFKMSFVEYESSGDRAHALLTLVYDIPDEPLNLTNTLYDVPESRELIELLSQESFQIYGFDEHDREFFGRVAKVSDIERFREVKKLLVLRARQPNIESNFEDLINSCYHNVKNNNEQNTFSIDFTSTIYPEFSHFIDTTKLVSSPSSELKPLHYTLERKEPGYQQELDIFLLMEKIFWDDDIFLNPIRLDNGEEFSDILVVTETHALIIQAKDSPNTDSSLSTSIERKKKRTLGHLDKAARQLVGAINHAKHNKTLKFKLKENVVEVDLHDREIVGLAVVKELFDEDRKAYMAKLMEPYETTGTPCSVLSYMDLHYYSCHVNAIVFFDALRATHAEGVKSGVMLKTKFQRKE
;
A
#
# COMPACT_ATOMS: atom_id res chain seq x y z
N LYS A 1 -12.39 -5.76 9.07
CA LYS A 1 -11.48 -5.08 8.13
C LYS A 1 -11.49 -3.59 8.37
N LEU A 2 -10.34 -2.94 8.25
CA LEU A 2 -10.14 -1.48 8.39
C LEU A 2 -10.92 -0.64 7.35
N ARG A 3 -12.18 -0.97 7.07
CA ARG A 3 -12.94 -0.27 6.02
C ARG A 3 -13.30 1.14 6.45
N ASN A 4 -13.84 1.28 7.65
CA ASN A 4 -14.39 2.53 8.16
C ASN A 4 -13.73 2.97 9.46
N GLY A 5 -12.81 2.17 9.97
CA GLY A 5 -12.17 2.40 11.26
C GLY A 5 -11.83 1.11 12.01
N PHE A 6 -11.54 1.23 13.27
CA PHE A 6 -11.18 0.13 14.17
C PHE A 6 -11.55 0.50 15.61
N LYS A 7 -11.45 -0.45 16.53
CA LYS A 7 -11.67 -0.19 17.95
C LYS A 7 -10.34 -0.11 18.70
N MET A 8 -10.32 0.68 19.76
CA MET A 8 -9.23 0.71 20.73
C MET A 8 -9.78 0.48 22.12
N SER A 9 -9.00 -0.18 22.97
CA SER A 9 -9.36 -0.42 24.37
C SER A 9 -8.15 -0.18 25.26
N PHE A 10 -8.37 0.49 26.40
CA PHE A 10 -7.36 0.53 27.44
C PHE A 10 -7.54 -0.68 28.36
N VAL A 11 -6.50 -1.50 28.43
CA VAL A 11 -6.48 -2.73 29.21
C VAL A 11 -5.61 -2.51 30.44
N GLU A 12 -6.20 -2.71 31.62
CA GLU A 12 -5.46 -2.73 32.87
C GLU A 12 -4.83 -4.14 33.04
N TYR A 13 -3.59 -4.19 33.43
CA TYR A 13 -2.89 -5.43 33.78
C TYR A 13 -1.95 -5.19 34.95
N GLU A 14 -1.57 -6.25 35.63
CA GLU A 14 -0.62 -6.20 36.73
C GLU A 14 0.81 -6.38 36.21
N SER A 15 1.71 -5.50 36.58
CA SER A 15 3.13 -5.59 36.27
C SER A 15 3.94 -5.34 37.53
N SER A 16 4.64 -6.37 38.00
CA SER A 16 5.49 -6.32 39.21
C SER A 16 4.76 -5.85 40.49
N GLY A 17 3.49 -6.30 40.64
CA GLY A 17 2.66 -5.98 41.81
C GLY A 17 1.96 -4.63 41.75
N ASP A 18 2.06 -3.91 40.66
CA ASP A 18 1.40 -2.64 40.46
C ASP A 18 0.51 -2.63 39.20
N ARG A 19 -0.48 -1.75 39.16
CA ARG A 19 -1.35 -1.54 37.99
C ARG A 19 -0.61 -0.84 36.88
N ALA A 20 -0.76 -1.35 35.68
CA ALA A 20 -0.25 -0.76 34.45
C ALA A 20 -1.35 -0.78 33.38
N HIS A 21 -1.21 0.02 32.33
CA HIS A 21 -2.15 0.05 31.24
C HIS A 21 -1.45 -0.25 29.89
N ALA A 22 -2.19 -0.93 29.03
CA ALA A 22 -1.83 -1.11 27.65
C ALA A 22 -2.94 -0.57 26.75
N LEU A 23 -2.59 -0.16 25.55
CA LEU A 23 -3.53 0.16 24.48
C LEU A 23 -3.64 -1.04 23.57
N LEU A 24 -4.84 -1.59 23.49
CA LEU A 24 -5.20 -2.67 22.58
C LEU A 24 -5.92 -2.08 21.37
N THR A 25 -5.38 -2.28 20.17
CA THR A 25 -6.03 -1.93 18.93
C THR A 25 -6.67 -3.18 18.33
N LEU A 26 -7.96 -3.11 18.05
CA LEU A 26 -8.79 -4.22 17.60
C LEU A 26 -9.24 -3.97 16.17
N VAL A 27 -8.69 -4.75 15.24
CA VAL A 27 -9.09 -4.73 13.84
C VAL A 27 -9.93 -5.96 13.54
N TYR A 28 -11.22 -5.78 13.35
CA TYR A 28 -12.16 -6.87 13.08
C TYR A 28 -12.05 -7.31 11.63
N ASP A 29 -11.17 -8.24 11.37
CA ASP A 29 -11.01 -8.91 10.09
C ASP A 29 -11.99 -10.06 9.96
N ILE A 30 -12.07 -10.87 10.99
CA ILE A 30 -13.09 -11.88 11.23
C ILE A 30 -13.95 -11.37 12.38
N PRO A 31 -15.29 -11.41 12.30
CA PRO A 31 -16.17 -10.80 13.31
C PRO A 31 -15.87 -11.22 14.75
N ASP A 32 -15.57 -12.50 14.96
CA ASP A 32 -15.37 -13.07 16.30
C ASP A 32 -13.87 -13.19 16.69
N GLU A 33 -12.95 -12.92 15.76
CA GLU A 33 -11.51 -13.04 15.95
C GLU A 33 -10.77 -11.81 15.41
N PRO A 34 -10.81 -10.67 16.13
CA PRO A 34 -10.11 -9.47 15.68
C PRO A 34 -8.60 -9.65 15.72
N LEU A 35 -7.90 -9.03 14.76
CA LEU A 35 -6.47 -8.82 14.88
C LEU A 35 -6.21 -7.87 16.05
N ASN A 36 -5.36 -8.29 16.97
CA ASN A 36 -5.02 -7.55 18.17
C ASN A 36 -3.59 -7.02 18.07
N LEU A 37 -3.46 -5.69 18.18
CA LEU A 37 -2.17 -5.03 18.32
C LEU A 37 -2.10 -4.40 19.71
N THR A 38 -1.10 -4.80 20.50
CA THR A 38 -0.97 -4.38 21.90
C THR A 38 0.26 -3.50 22.08
N ASN A 39 0.06 -2.34 22.70
CA ASN A 39 1.13 -1.41 23.07
C ASN A 39 1.06 -1.10 24.56
N THR A 40 2.12 -1.37 25.30
CA THR A 40 2.23 -0.96 26.68
C THR A 40 2.35 0.56 26.79
N LEU A 41 1.55 1.18 27.64
CA LEU A 41 1.58 2.62 27.86
C LEU A 41 2.51 2.96 29.02
N TYR A 42 3.69 3.48 28.69
CA TYR A 42 4.62 4.02 29.66
C TYR A 42 4.47 5.55 29.81
N ASP A 43 4.99 6.09 30.88
CA ASP A 43 5.08 7.54 31.09
C ASP A 43 6.25 8.14 30.28
N VAL A 44 6.06 8.13 28.96
CA VAL A 44 7.00 8.65 27.95
C VAL A 44 6.27 9.68 27.08
N PRO A 45 7.00 10.59 26.42
CA PRO A 45 6.39 11.62 25.57
C PRO A 45 5.42 11.03 24.56
N GLU A 46 5.79 9.96 23.89
CA GLU A 46 5.01 9.31 22.82
C GLU A 46 3.63 8.83 23.31
N SER A 47 3.56 8.24 24.51
CA SER A 47 2.28 7.81 25.10
C SER A 47 1.39 9.00 25.46
N ARG A 48 1.98 10.08 25.97
CA ARG A 48 1.24 11.30 26.31
C ARG A 48 0.73 11.99 25.06
N GLU A 49 1.55 12.12 24.03
CA GLU A 49 1.18 12.71 22.73
C GLU A 49 0.08 11.90 22.06
N LEU A 50 0.13 10.54 22.09
CA LEU A 50 -0.92 9.69 21.57
C LEU A 50 -2.26 9.93 22.28
N ILE A 51 -2.26 10.00 23.62
CA ILE A 51 -3.47 10.27 24.42
C ILE A 51 -4.01 11.68 24.13
N GLU A 52 -3.15 12.65 23.92
CA GLU A 52 -3.52 14.01 23.56
C GLU A 52 -4.08 14.06 22.13
N LEU A 53 -3.46 13.38 21.17
CA LEU A 53 -3.93 13.23 19.81
C LEU A 53 -5.35 12.65 19.75
N LEU A 54 -5.61 11.58 20.49
CA LEU A 54 -6.92 10.96 20.59
C LEU A 54 -7.98 11.85 21.28
N SER A 55 -7.56 12.91 21.95
CA SER A 55 -8.45 13.91 22.58
C SER A 55 -8.87 15.02 21.61
N GLN A 56 -8.27 15.10 20.42
CA GLN A 56 -8.60 16.10 19.40
C GLN A 56 -9.91 15.78 18.70
N GLU A 57 -10.52 16.78 18.07
CA GLU A 57 -11.75 16.62 17.27
C GLU A 57 -11.52 15.67 16.08
N SER A 58 -10.35 15.77 15.45
CA SER A 58 -9.91 14.89 14.38
C SER A 58 -8.39 14.83 14.31
N PHE A 59 -7.85 13.77 13.77
CA PHE A 59 -6.42 13.57 13.56
C PHE A 59 -6.17 12.76 12.29
N GLN A 60 -4.93 12.78 11.81
CA GLN A 60 -4.53 11.99 10.65
C GLN A 60 -3.98 10.64 11.12
N ILE A 61 -4.35 9.58 10.40
CA ILE A 61 -3.85 8.24 10.62
C ILE A 61 -3.28 7.68 9.31
N TYR A 62 -2.15 7.01 9.41
CA TYR A 62 -1.46 6.39 8.29
C TYR A 62 -1.27 4.92 8.56
N GLY A 63 -1.52 4.10 7.55
CA GLY A 63 -1.21 2.68 7.58
C GLY A 63 0.04 2.38 6.78
N PHE A 64 0.87 1.49 7.31
CA PHE A 64 2.09 1.01 6.66
C PHE A 64 1.99 -0.50 6.49
N ASP A 65 2.61 -1.02 5.43
CA ASP A 65 2.76 -2.46 5.23
C ASP A 65 4.00 -3.01 5.98
N GLU A 66 4.25 -4.30 5.85
CA GLU A 66 5.39 -4.99 6.47
C GLU A 66 6.76 -4.53 5.94
N HIS A 67 6.79 -3.71 4.91
CA HIS A 67 7.99 -3.11 4.32
C HIS A 67 8.09 -1.60 4.61
N ASP A 68 7.38 -1.11 5.65
CA ASP A 68 7.33 0.30 6.01
C ASP A 68 6.84 1.23 4.88
N ARG A 69 6.06 0.70 3.93
CA ARG A 69 5.48 1.48 2.85
C ARG A 69 4.10 1.95 3.26
N GLU A 70 3.86 3.24 3.13
CA GLU A 70 2.55 3.82 3.39
C GLU A 70 1.53 3.32 2.35
N PHE A 71 0.46 2.71 2.79
CA PHE A 71 -0.59 2.22 1.91
C PHE A 71 -1.92 2.97 2.06
N PHE A 72 -2.11 3.73 3.14
CA PHE A 72 -3.22 4.68 3.24
C PHE A 72 -2.92 5.83 4.19
N GLY A 73 -3.56 6.98 3.94
CA GLY A 73 -3.70 8.08 4.88
C GLY A 73 -5.17 8.50 4.98
N ARG A 74 -5.69 8.68 6.18
CA ARG A 74 -7.09 9.07 6.43
C ARG A 74 -7.19 10.06 7.57
N VAL A 75 -8.19 10.92 7.50
CA VAL A 75 -8.62 11.68 8.66
C VAL A 75 -9.52 10.79 9.50
N ALA A 76 -9.26 10.73 10.78
CA ALA A 76 -9.97 9.92 11.75
C ALA A 76 -10.45 10.77 12.93
N LYS A 77 -11.42 10.24 13.66
CA LYS A 77 -11.92 10.82 14.91
C LYS A 77 -12.29 9.72 15.89
N VAL A 78 -12.24 10.03 17.16
CA VAL A 78 -12.88 9.18 18.18
C VAL A 78 -14.38 9.35 18.09
N SER A 79 -15.11 8.25 17.88
CA SER A 79 -16.58 8.28 17.65
C SER A 79 -17.35 8.78 18.85
N ASP A 80 -16.92 8.37 20.06
CA ASP A 80 -17.51 8.79 21.35
C ASP A 80 -16.43 9.46 22.19
N ILE A 81 -16.21 10.74 21.95
CA ILE A 81 -15.20 11.53 22.62
C ILE A 81 -15.47 11.71 24.13
N GLU A 82 -16.74 11.76 24.54
CA GLU A 82 -17.08 11.89 25.96
C GLU A 82 -16.72 10.62 26.72
N ARG A 83 -17.03 9.46 26.14
CA ARG A 83 -16.62 8.18 26.69
C ARG A 83 -15.09 8.07 26.77
N PHE A 84 -14.39 8.44 25.72
CA PHE A 84 -12.93 8.46 25.72
C PHE A 84 -12.40 9.34 26.86
N ARG A 85 -12.98 10.51 27.09
CA ARG A 85 -12.58 11.41 28.19
C ARG A 85 -12.77 10.78 29.56
N GLU A 86 -13.83 9.99 29.76
CA GLU A 86 -14.04 9.27 31.02
C GLU A 86 -13.00 8.16 31.20
N VAL A 87 -12.75 7.38 30.17
CA VAL A 87 -11.74 6.30 30.23
C VAL A 87 -10.35 6.85 30.41
N LYS A 88 -10.01 7.98 29.77
CA LYS A 88 -8.72 8.67 29.92
C LYS A 88 -8.40 9.05 31.38
N LYS A 89 -9.41 9.39 32.18
CA LYS A 89 -9.23 9.75 33.62
C LYS A 89 -8.73 8.57 34.46
N LEU A 90 -8.98 7.35 34.02
CA LEU A 90 -8.60 6.12 34.71
C LEU A 90 -7.19 5.64 34.35
N LEU A 91 -6.57 6.25 33.34
CA LEU A 91 -5.26 5.82 32.85
C LEU A 91 -4.16 6.17 33.87
N VAL A 92 -3.34 5.17 34.15
CA VAL A 92 -2.09 5.31 34.92
C VAL A 92 -0.93 5.00 33.99
N LEU A 93 -0.15 6.02 33.65
CA LEU A 93 1.10 5.84 32.93
C LEU A 93 2.23 5.58 33.91
N ARG A 94 3.05 4.57 33.64
CA ARG A 94 4.16 4.17 34.48
C ARG A 94 5.50 4.54 33.87
N ALA A 95 6.46 4.87 34.71
CA ALA A 95 7.84 5.02 34.27
C ALA A 95 8.35 3.70 33.67
N ARG A 96 8.99 3.78 32.51
CA ARG A 96 9.66 2.62 31.90
C ARG A 96 10.84 2.20 32.76
N GLN A 97 10.80 1.00 33.29
CA GLN A 97 11.91 0.46 34.08
C GLN A 97 12.80 -0.41 33.19
N PRO A 98 14.11 -0.15 33.12
CA PRO A 98 15.00 -0.78 32.14
C PRO A 98 15.24 -2.29 32.29
N ASN A 99 14.86 -2.91 33.42
CA ASN A 99 15.20 -4.29 33.74
C ASN A 99 14.02 -5.17 34.19
N ILE A 100 12.79 -4.73 34.01
CA ILE A 100 11.63 -5.57 34.29
C ILE A 100 11.13 -6.08 32.95
N GLU A 101 11.31 -7.38 32.71
CA GLU A 101 10.49 -8.10 31.76
C GLU A 101 9.04 -7.85 32.19
N SER A 102 8.32 -7.06 31.40
CA SER A 102 6.88 -6.92 31.58
C SER A 102 6.33 -8.33 31.64
N ASN A 103 5.44 -8.61 32.58
CA ASN A 103 4.81 -9.92 32.66
C ASN A 103 3.91 -10.04 31.42
N PHE A 104 4.56 -10.40 30.29
CA PHE A 104 3.98 -10.44 28.97
C PHE A 104 2.80 -11.41 28.94
N GLU A 105 2.86 -12.47 29.75
CA GLU A 105 1.80 -13.45 29.91
C GLU A 105 0.56 -12.82 30.56
N ASP A 106 0.71 -12.01 31.62
CA ASP A 106 -0.42 -11.32 32.26
C ASP A 106 -1.02 -10.27 31.34
N LEU A 107 -0.20 -9.56 30.56
CA LEU A 107 -0.68 -8.62 29.56
C LEU A 107 -1.50 -9.34 28.48
N ILE A 108 -0.99 -10.44 27.91
CA ILE A 108 -1.70 -11.22 26.89
C ILE A 108 -3.01 -11.77 27.45
N ASN A 109 -3.00 -12.34 28.66
CA ASN A 109 -4.19 -12.86 29.32
C ASN A 109 -5.22 -11.75 29.56
N SER A 110 -4.80 -10.59 30.03
CA SER A 110 -5.69 -9.44 30.24
C SER A 110 -6.29 -8.91 28.92
N CYS A 111 -5.50 -8.87 27.86
CA CYS A 111 -5.98 -8.51 26.51
C CYS A 111 -6.99 -9.54 25.99
N TYR A 112 -6.70 -10.84 26.14
CA TYR A 112 -7.60 -11.91 25.73
C TYR A 112 -8.92 -11.88 26.48
N HIS A 113 -8.89 -11.69 27.80
CA HIS A 113 -10.10 -11.56 28.61
C HIS A 113 -10.90 -10.31 28.24
N ASN A 114 -10.25 -9.19 27.93
CA ASN A 114 -10.92 -7.97 27.47
C ASN A 114 -11.68 -8.22 26.17
N VAL A 115 -11.06 -8.85 25.18
CA VAL A 115 -11.69 -9.18 23.89
C VAL A 115 -12.82 -10.16 24.06
N LYS A 116 -12.61 -11.25 24.80
CA LYS A 116 -13.59 -12.33 24.98
C LYS A 116 -14.85 -11.87 25.74
N ASN A 117 -14.67 -11.01 26.74
CA ASN A 117 -15.78 -10.50 27.55
C ASN A 117 -16.46 -9.28 26.92
N ASN A 118 -16.05 -8.88 25.73
CA ASN A 118 -16.54 -7.70 25.02
C ASN A 118 -16.68 -6.49 25.98
N ASN A 119 -15.56 -6.21 26.69
CA ASN A 119 -15.54 -5.20 27.74
C ASN A 119 -15.69 -3.80 27.13
N GLU A 120 -16.93 -3.42 26.89
CA GLU A 120 -17.25 -2.14 26.25
C GLU A 120 -16.89 -0.93 27.11
N GLN A 121 -16.70 -1.10 28.44
CA GLN A 121 -16.46 0.04 29.34
C GLN A 121 -15.20 0.82 29.01
N ASN A 122 -14.12 0.16 28.58
CA ASN A 122 -12.83 0.79 28.27
C ASN A 122 -12.53 0.82 26.76
N THR A 123 -13.54 0.52 25.94
CA THR A 123 -13.39 0.44 24.49
C THR A 123 -14.06 1.64 23.81
N PHE A 124 -13.38 2.21 22.82
CA PHE A 124 -13.88 3.30 21.98
C PHE A 124 -13.55 3.02 20.52
N SER A 125 -14.31 3.62 19.60
CA SER A 125 -14.10 3.44 18.17
C SER A 125 -13.33 4.62 17.59
N ILE A 126 -12.46 4.30 16.65
CA ILE A 126 -11.81 5.26 15.76
C ILE A 126 -12.50 5.13 14.41
N ASP A 127 -13.20 6.17 13.99
CA ASP A 127 -13.89 6.20 12.71
C ASP A 127 -13.11 7.03 11.70
N PHE A 128 -12.95 6.50 10.49
CA PHE A 128 -12.41 7.24 9.37
C PHE A 128 -13.49 8.13 8.75
N THR A 129 -13.14 9.35 8.37
CA THR A 129 -14.06 10.28 7.72
C THR A 129 -14.39 9.86 6.28
N SER A 130 -13.55 9.00 5.68
CA SER A 130 -13.79 8.36 4.38
C SER A 130 -13.35 6.90 4.42
N THR A 131 -14.02 6.05 3.68
CA THR A 131 -13.70 4.62 3.64
C THR A 131 -12.34 4.37 2.98
N ILE A 132 -11.61 3.33 3.41
CA ILE A 132 -10.38 2.89 2.74
C ILE A 132 -10.71 2.23 1.39
N TYR A 133 -11.87 1.57 1.29
CA TYR A 133 -12.31 0.88 0.08
C TYR A 133 -13.49 1.62 -0.53
N PRO A 134 -13.35 2.19 -1.73
CA PRO A 134 -14.41 2.92 -2.41
C PRO A 134 -15.53 1.99 -2.89
N GLU A 135 -16.69 2.59 -3.17
CA GLU A 135 -17.81 1.92 -3.82
C GLU A 135 -17.50 1.51 -5.28
N PHE A 136 -16.49 2.14 -5.89
CA PHE A 136 -16.06 1.90 -7.28
C PHE A 136 -15.07 0.74 -7.38
N SER A 137 -15.44 -0.45 -6.91
CA SER A 137 -14.58 -1.62 -7.02
C SER A 137 -14.97 -2.41 -8.26
N HIS A 138 -14.02 -2.68 -9.15
CA HIS A 138 -14.19 -3.62 -10.25
C HIS A 138 -13.80 -5.01 -9.78
N PHE A 139 -14.70 -5.99 -9.91
CA PHE A 139 -14.46 -7.36 -9.49
C PHE A 139 -14.01 -8.20 -10.68
N ILE A 140 -12.85 -8.83 -10.56
CA ILE A 140 -12.32 -9.75 -11.55
C ILE A 140 -12.41 -11.17 -11.01
N ASP A 141 -13.00 -12.05 -11.81
CA ASP A 141 -13.12 -13.47 -11.49
C ASP A 141 -11.76 -14.17 -11.67
N THR A 142 -11.21 -14.67 -10.58
CA THR A 142 -9.93 -15.37 -10.56
C THR A 142 -10.07 -16.89 -10.41
N THR A 143 -11.25 -17.46 -10.64
CA THR A 143 -11.48 -18.91 -10.53
C THR A 143 -10.63 -19.76 -11.48
N LYS A 144 -10.12 -19.15 -12.55
CA LYS A 144 -9.21 -19.80 -13.53
C LYS A 144 -7.73 -19.64 -13.18
N LEU A 145 -7.41 -19.12 -11.98
CA LEU A 145 -6.04 -18.94 -11.56
C LEU A 145 -5.28 -20.26 -11.50
N VAL A 146 -4.25 -20.33 -12.31
CA VAL A 146 -3.15 -21.27 -12.11
C VAL A 146 -2.23 -20.65 -11.05
N SER A 147 -1.68 -21.46 -10.15
CA SER A 147 -0.73 -21.00 -9.14
C SER A 147 0.36 -20.13 -9.77
N SER A 148 0.56 -18.95 -9.22
CA SER A 148 1.69 -18.09 -9.60
C SER A 148 3.01 -18.78 -9.24
N PRO A 149 4.10 -18.57 -9.99
CA PRO A 149 5.42 -18.97 -9.56
C PRO A 149 5.70 -18.23 -8.23
N SER A 150 5.77 -18.95 -7.13
CA SER A 150 6.08 -18.35 -5.83
C SER A 150 7.59 -18.41 -5.63
N SER A 151 8.27 -17.28 -5.67
CA SER A 151 9.53 -17.15 -4.97
C SER A 151 9.24 -17.07 -3.46
N GLU A 152 9.97 -17.81 -2.65
CA GLU A 152 9.96 -17.60 -1.20
C GLU A 152 10.62 -16.25 -0.90
N LEU A 153 9.82 -15.19 -0.95
CA LEU A 153 10.30 -13.87 -0.57
C LEU A 153 10.55 -13.87 0.93
N LYS A 154 11.81 -13.76 1.29
CA LYS A 154 12.18 -13.45 2.67
C LYS A 154 11.66 -12.06 2.99
N PRO A 155 10.99 -11.85 4.15
CA PRO A 155 10.58 -10.53 4.57
C PRO A 155 11.83 -9.63 4.65
N LEU A 156 11.77 -8.51 3.95
CA LEU A 156 12.81 -7.50 3.99
C LEU A 156 12.45 -6.52 5.11
N HIS A 157 13.32 -6.39 6.09
CA HIS A 157 13.20 -5.38 7.12
C HIS A 157 13.80 -4.07 6.62
N TYR A 158 12.97 -3.05 6.52
CA TYR A 158 13.40 -1.71 6.14
C TYR A 158 13.24 -0.75 7.31
N THR A 159 14.14 0.22 7.37
CA THR A 159 13.88 1.43 8.17
C THR A 159 12.89 2.33 7.45
N LEU A 160 12.11 3.10 8.20
CA LEU A 160 11.12 4.02 7.64
C LEU A 160 11.78 5.04 6.68
N GLU A 161 12.98 5.52 7.04
CA GLU A 161 13.81 6.37 6.20
C GLU A 161 14.79 5.54 5.37
N ARG A 162 14.72 5.68 4.05
CA ARG A 162 15.61 5.02 3.09
C ARG A 162 16.51 6.05 2.42
N LYS A 163 17.80 5.73 2.27
CA LYS A 163 18.76 6.63 1.63
C LYS A 163 18.42 6.93 0.18
N GLU A 164 17.94 5.95 -0.55
CA GLU A 164 17.61 6.03 -1.98
C GLU A 164 16.19 5.45 -2.20
N PRO A 165 15.14 6.19 -1.83
CA PRO A 165 13.78 5.66 -1.84
C PRO A 165 13.31 5.24 -3.24
N GLY A 166 13.72 5.95 -4.30
CA GLY A 166 13.37 5.60 -5.68
C GLY A 166 13.91 4.23 -6.08
N TYR A 167 15.20 3.99 -5.88
CA TYR A 167 15.82 2.71 -6.20
C TYR A 167 15.26 1.55 -5.36
N GLN A 168 15.01 1.79 -4.08
CA GLN A 168 14.37 0.77 -3.22
C GLN A 168 12.95 0.45 -3.69
N GLN A 169 12.21 1.45 -4.16
CA GLN A 169 10.92 1.25 -4.78
C GLN A 169 10.98 0.31 -5.99
N GLU A 170 11.90 0.57 -6.89
CA GLU A 170 12.09 -0.23 -8.09
C GLU A 170 12.43 -1.70 -7.75
N LEU A 171 13.29 -1.92 -6.75
CA LEU A 171 13.58 -3.26 -6.23
C LEU A 171 12.36 -3.94 -5.62
N ASP A 172 11.56 -3.23 -4.82
CA ASP A 172 10.33 -3.77 -4.25
C ASP A 172 9.34 -4.17 -5.34
N ILE A 173 9.19 -3.34 -6.38
CA ILE A 173 8.31 -3.67 -7.51
C ILE A 173 8.86 -4.87 -8.27
N PHE A 174 10.17 -4.93 -8.51
CA PHE A 174 10.82 -6.07 -9.15
C PHE A 174 10.49 -7.37 -8.41
N LEU A 175 10.67 -7.41 -7.08
CA LEU A 175 10.34 -8.57 -6.25
C LEU A 175 8.84 -8.94 -6.28
N LEU A 176 7.95 -7.96 -6.43
CA LEU A 176 6.52 -8.25 -6.61
C LEU A 176 6.22 -8.83 -8.01
N MET A 177 6.96 -8.38 -9.02
CA MET A 177 6.81 -8.92 -10.38
C MET A 177 7.32 -10.36 -10.49
N GLU A 178 8.38 -10.75 -9.77
CA GLU A 178 8.86 -12.13 -9.70
C GLU A 178 7.79 -13.12 -9.18
N LYS A 179 6.79 -12.65 -8.45
CA LYS A 179 5.65 -13.49 -8.04
C LYS A 179 4.69 -13.80 -9.20
N ILE A 180 4.71 -12.99 -10.25
CA ILE A 180 3.76 -13.05 -11.37
C ILE A 180 4.45 -13.58 -12.64
N PHE A 181 5.69 -13.18 -12.87
CA PHE A 181 6.47 -13.43 -14.09
C PHE A 181 7.75 -14.19 -13.77
N TRP A 182 8.36 -14.79 -14.78
CA TRP A 182 9.66 -15.42 -14.63
C TRP A 182 10.77 -14.36 -14.58
N ASP A 183 11.86 -14.64 -13.86
CA ASP A 183 13.00 -13.73 -13.69
C ASP A 183 13.59 -13.29 -15.03
N ASP A 184 13.66 -14.21 -16.02
CA ASP A 184 14.17 -13.94 -17.35
C ASP A 184 13.29 -13.00 -18.19
N ASP A 185 12.05 -12.80 -17.77
CA ASP A 185 11.10 -11.90 -18.43
C ASP A 185 11.16 -10.46 -17.87
N ILE A 186 11.88 -10.23 -16.75
CA ILE A 186 11.86 -8.97 -16.01
C ILE A 186 13.21 -8.24 -16.14
N PHE A 187 13.19 -7.02 -16.62
CA PHE A 187 14.37 -6.19 -16.83
C PHE A 187 14.28 -4.93 -15.96
N LEU A 188 15.18 -4.83 -14.97
CA LEU A 188 15.27 -3.70 -14.05
C LEU A 188 16.20 -2.62 -14.65
N ASN A 189 15.69 -1.38 -14.75
CA ASN A 189 16.42 -0.19 -15.21
C ASN A 189 17.17 -0.42 -16.55
N PRO A 190 16.47 -0.88 -17.62
CA PRO A 190 17.12 -1.10 -18.90
C PRO A 190 17.57 0.22 -19.53
N ILE A 191 18.90 0.36 -19.78
CA ILE A 191 19.51 1.56 -20.36
C ILE A 191 19.58 1.41 -21.87
N ARG A 192 18.98 2.32 -22.59
CA ARG A 192 18.98 2.38 -24.04
C ARG A 192 20.39 2.56 -24.62
N LEU A 193 20.73 1.81 -25.65
CA LEU A 193 22.05 1.91 -26.30
C LEU A 193 22.19 3.12 -27.23
N ASP A 194 21.07 3.64 -27.73
CA ASP A 194 21.08 4.74 -28.70
C ASP A 194 21.38 6.10 -28.09
N ASN A 195 20.96 6.33 -26.85
CA ASN A 195 21.12 7.64 -26.18
C ASN A 195 21.67 7.55 -24.74
N GLY A 196 21.83 6.34 -24.20
CA GLY A 196 22.31 6.14 -22.81
C GLY A 196 21.29 6.50 -21.72
N GLU A 197 20.04 6.79 -22.08
CA GLU A 197 18.98 7.07 -21.12
C GLU A 197 18.26 5.78 -20.70
N GLU A 198 17.65 5.83 -19.53
CA GLU A 198 16.79 4.75 -19.06
C GLU A 198 15.53 4.64 -19.91
N PHE A 199 15.18 3.41 -20.31
CA PHE A 199 13.97 3.14 -21.08
C PHE A 199 12.72 3.17 -20.19
N SER A 200 12.77 2.51 -19.06
CA SER A 200 11.74 2.44 -18.03
C SER A 200 12.34 1.97 -16.72
N ASP A 201 11.64 2.21 -15.60
CA ASP A 201 12.10 1.71 -14.31
C ASP A 201 12.09 0.16 -14.30
N ILE A 202 11.05 -0.47 -14.88
CA ILE A 202 11.00 -1.93 -15.11
C ILE A 202 10.32 -2.19 -16.45
N LEU A 203 10.87 -3.16 -17.19
CA LEU A 203 10.26 -3.73 -18.40
C LEU A 203 10.00 -5.23 -18.14
N VAL A 204 8.79 -5.69 -18.40
CA VAL A 204 8.46 -7.14 -18.41
C VAL A 204 8.07 -7.54 -19.81
N VAL A 205 8.66 -8.63 -20.32
CA VAL A 205 8.39 -9.10 -21.69
C VAL A 205 8.09 -10.59 -21.66
N THR A 206 6.85 -10.92 -21.91
CA THR A 206 6.39 -12.31 -22.06
C THR A 206 6.25 -12.68 -23.54
N GLU A 207 5.82 -13.89 -23.84
CA GLU A 207 5.58 -14.32 -25.24
C GLU A 207 4.54 -13.45 -25.98
N THR A 208 3.55 -12.90 -25.26
CA THR A 208 2.40 -12.21 -25.84
C THR A 208 2.30 -10.73 -25.48
N HIS A 209 2.94 -10.29 -24.42
CA HIS A 209 2.80 -8.94 -23.91
C HIS A 209 4.15 -8.31 -23.54
N ALA A 210 4.19 -6.99 -23.56
CA ALA A 210 5.24 -6.17 -22.99
C ALA A 210 4.63 -5.16 -22.00
N LEU A 211 5.05 -5.21 -20.72
CA LEU A 211 4.61 -4.29 -19.68
C LEU A 211 5.72 -3.27 -19.40
N ILE A 212 5.41 -2.01 -19.59
CA ILE A 212 6.32 -0.89 -19.30
C ILE A 212 5.88 -0.27 -17.98
N ILE A 213 6.73 -0.34 -16.96
CA ILE A 213 6.43 0.17 -15.62
C ILE A 213 7.23 1.43 -15.33
N GLN A 214 6.55 2.45 -14.83
CA GLN A 214 7.13 3.66 -14.29
C GLN A 214 6.72 3.83 -12.83
N ALA A 215 7.70 3.88 -11.95
CA ALA A 215 7.54 3.96 -10.50
C ALA A 215 7.82 5.37 -9.99
N LYS A 216 7.00 5.89 -9.11
CA LYS A 216 7.23 7.21 -8.49
C LYS A 216 6.87 7.17 -7.01
N ASP A 217 7.87 7.46 -6.18
CA ASP A 217 7.73 7.45 -4.72
C ASP A 217 8.15 8.78 -4.09
N SER A 218 7.83 8.87 -2.82
CA SER A 218 8.32 9.91 -1.90
C SER A 218 8.91 9.23 -0.67
N PRO A 219 10.04 9.71 -0.17
CA PRO A 219 10.65 9.12 1.02
C PRO A 219 9.71 9.18 2.23
N ASN A 220 9.77 8.17 3.08
CA ASN A 220 9.12 8.15 4.38
C ASN A 220 10.01 8.85 5.42
N THR A 221 10.03 10.16 5.41
CA THR A 221 10.73 10.97 6.41
C THR A 221 9.75 11.53 7.42
N ASP A 222 10.22 11.91 8.61
CA ASP A 222 9.39 12.56 9.62
C ASP A 222 8.66 13.77 9.05
N SER A 223 9.32 14.54 8.18
CA SER A 223 8.71 15.68 7.50
C SER A 223 7.63 15.26 6.51
N SER A 224 7.73 14.08 5.89
CA SER A 224 6.69 13.56 4.99
C SER A 224 5.51 12.99 5.78
N LEU A 225 5.76 12.39 6.94
CA LEU A 225 4.70 11.91 7.84
C LEU A 225 3.85 13.06 8.39
N SER A 226 4.47 14.19 8.72
CA SER A 226 3.76 15.39 9.18
C SER A 226 3.05 16.18 8.07
N THR A 227 3.18 15.74 6.80
CA THR A 227 2.54 16.41 5.65
C THR A 227 1.03 16.16 5.64
N SER A 228 0.21 17.21 5.44
CA SER A 228 -1.25 17.08 5.37
C SER A 228 -1.70 16.18 4.21
N ILE A 229 -2.87 15.55 4.35
CA ILE A 229 -3.46 14.68 3.33
C ILE A 229 -3.62 15.42 1.99
N GLU A 230 -4.02 16.71 2.01
CA GLU A 230 -4.17 17.50 0.79
C GLU A 230 -2.84 17.66 0.03
N ARG A 231 -1.74 17.84 0.76
CA ARG A 231 -0.41 17.91 0.16
C ARG A 231 0.03 16.54 -0.37
N LYS A 232 -0.29 15.45 0.34
CA LYS A 232 -0.03 14.07 -0.13
C LYS A 232 -0.80 13.79 -1.42
N LYS A 233 -2.10 14.07 -1.47
CA LYS A 233 -2.94 13.97 -2.68
C LYS A 233 -2.34 14.73 -3.87
N LYS A 234 -1.96 15.99 -3.66
CA LYS A 234 -1.33 16.81 -4.71
C LYS A 234 0.00 16.22 -5.18
N ARG A 235 0.80 15.66 -4.25
CA ARG A 235 2.07 15.00 -4.59
C ARG A 235 1.83 13.74 -5.41
N THR A 236 0.90 12.88 -5.03
CA THR A 236 0.52 11.67 -5.77
C THR A 236 0.07 12.00 -7.19
N LEU A 237 -0.78 13.02 -7.38
CA LEU A 237 -1.15 13.50 -8.72
C LEU A 237 0.05 13.99 -9.53
N GLY A 238 1.00 14.68 -8.89
CA GLY A 238 2.25 15.10 -9.54
C GLY A 238 3.16 13.95 -9.92
N HIS A 239 3.21 12.91 -9.10
CA HIS A 239 3.95 11.67 -9.38
C HIS A 239 3.32 10.92 -10.57
N LEU A 240 2.00 10.77 -10.57
CA LEU A 240 1.28 10.13 -11.67
C LEU A 240 1.45 10.90 -12.99
N ASP A 241 1.41 12.22 -12.95
CA ASP A 241 1.64 13.08 -14.14
C ASP A 241 3.06 12.87 -14.73
N LYS A 242 4.08 12.73 -13.88
CA LYS A 242 5.44 12.41 -14.33
C LYS A 242 5.52 11.02 -14.93
N ALA A 243 4.96 10.00 -14.26
CA ALA A 243 4.94 8.63 -14.73
C ALA A 243 4.20 8.52 -16.07
N ALA A 244 3.04 9.17 -16.22
CA ALA A 244 2.28 9.18 -17.46
C ALA A 244 3.09 9.74 -18.64
N ARG A 245 3.80 10.85 -18.46
CA ARG A 245 4.69 11.41 -19.51
C ARG A 245 5.85 10.50 -19.86
N GLN A 246 6.45 9.83 -18.87
CA GLN A 246 7.52 8.84 -19.12
C GLN A 246 6.99 7.61 -19.86
N LEU A 247 5.79 7.14 -19.51
CA LEU A 247 5.11 6.06 -20.24
C LEU A 247 4.88 6.42 -21.71
N VAL A 248 4.44 7.64 -22.04
CA VAL A 248 4.28 8.10 -23.43
C VAL A 248 5.60 7.95 -24.19
N GLY A 249 6.71 8.42 -23.63
CA GLY A 249 8.05 8.32 -24.25
C GLY A 249 8.48 6.89 -24.50
N ALA A 250 8.39 6.03 -23.46
CA ALA A 250 8.79 4.64 -23.54
C ALA A 250 7.91 3.82 -24.50
N ILE A 251 6.59 4.00 -24.46
CA ILE A 251 5.63 3.32 -25.34
C ILE A 251 5.87 3.71 -26.80
N ASN A 252 6.04 5.00 -27.09
CA ASN A 252 6.33 5.46 -28.45
C ASN A 252 7.65 4.87 -28.96
N HIS A 253 8.69 4.85 -28.10
CA HIS A 253 9.96 4.21 -28.46
C HIS A 253 9.79 2.72 -28.76
N ALA A 254 9.04 1.97 -27.93
CA ALA A 254 8.76 0.55 -28.12
C ALA A 254 7.95 0.28 -29.41
N LYS A 255 7.01 1.16 -29.74
CA LYS A 255 6.21 1.02 -30.99
C LYS A 255 7.01 1.28 -32.27
N HIS A 256 7.96 2.21 -32.21
CA HIS A 256 8.84 2.50 -33.33
C HIS A 256 9.96 1.47 -33.51
N ASN A 257 10.44 0.90 -32.44
CA ASN A 257 11.55 -0.03 -32.41
C ASN A 257 11.04 -1.41 -31.96
N LYS A 258 10.62 -2.23 -32.93
CA LYS A 258 10.09 -3.56 -32.65
C LYS A 258 11.08 -4.50 -31.93
N THR A 259 12.37 -4.20 -32.04
CA THR A 259 13.45 -4.86 -31.31
C THR A 259 14.14 -3.83 -30.45
N LEU A 260 14.11 -4.00 -29.14
CA LEU A 260 14.80 -3.13 -28.19
C LEU A 260 16.18 -3.68 -27.87
N LYS A 261 17.18 -2.81 -27.86
CA LYS A 261 18.54 -3.12 -27.39
C LYS A 261 18.88 -2.22 -26.21
N PHE A 262 19.22 -2.82 -25.09
CA PHE A 262 19.56 -2.08 -23.90
C PHE A 262 20.69 -2.76 -23.11
N LYS A 263 21.35 -1.96 -22.28
CA LYS A 263 22.37 -2.41 -21.34
C LYS A 263 21.69 -2.71 -19.99
N LEU A 264 21.96 -3.92 -19.48
CA LEU A 264 21.65 -4.32 -18.10
C LEU A 264 22.96 -4.58 -17.38
N LYS A 265 23.31 -3.71 -16.44
CA LYS A 265 24.65 -3.74 -15.80
C LYS A 265 25.75 -3.71 -16.89
N GLU A 266 26.48 -4.80 -17.06
CA GLU A 266 27.54 -4.92 -18.08
C GLU A 266 27.11 -5.68 -19.35
N ASN A 267 25.93 -6.25 -19.39
CA ASN A 267 25.45 -7.07 -20.49
C ASN A 267 24.56 -6.26 -21.45
N VAL A 268 24.68 -6.53 -22.73
CA VAL A 268 23.77 -6.05 -23.77
C VAL A 268 22.70 -7.12 -23.98
N VAL A 269 21.45 -6.71 -23.85
CA VAL A 269 20.28 -7.56 -24.07
C VAL A 269 19.49 -7.03 -25.25
N GLU A 270 19.01 -7.95 -26.08
CA GLU A 270 18.10 -7.67 -27.20
C GLU A 270 16.77 -8.35 -26.94
N VAL A 271 15.69 -7.58 -27.02
CA VAL A 271 14.33 -8.04 -26.76
C VAL A 271 13.46 -7.73 -27.96
N ASP A 272 12.81 -8.77 -28.49
CA ASP A 272 11.86 -8.64 -29.56
C ASP A 272 10.46 -8.28 -29.04
N LEU A 273 9.84 -7.23 -29.59
CA LEU A 273 8.49 -6.79 -29.28
C LEU A 273 7.51 -6.99 -30.43
N HIS A 274 7.92 -7.72 -31.50
CA HIS A 274 7.00 -8.05 -32.59
C HIS A 274 5.81 -8.86 -32.05
N ASP A 275 4.62 -8.48 -32.50
CA ASP A 275 3.35 -9.13 -32.16
C ASP A 275 3.00 -9.17 -30.66
N ARG A 276 3.74 -8.43 -29.82
CA ARG A 276 3.42 -8.28 -28.42
C ARG A 276 2.54 -7.07 -28.15
N GLU A 277 1.51 -7.28 -27.35
CA GLU A 277 0.66 -6.19 -26.88
C GLU A 277 1.37 -5.39 -25.79
N ILE A 278 1.50 -4.09 -26.02
CA ILE A 278 2.16 -3.19 -25.06
C ILE A 278 1.12 -2.69 -24.05
N VAL A 279 1.45 -2.73 -22.77
CA VAL A 279 0.65 -2.20 -21.66
C VAL A 279 1.52 -1.28 -20.81
N GLY A 280 1.01 -0.10 -20.43
CA GLY A 280 1.68 0.83 -19.53
C GLY A 280 1.17 0.69 -18.10
N LEU A 281 2.07 0.76 -17.11
CA LEU A 281 1.73 0.73 -15.70
C LEU A 281 2.51 1.81 -14.95
N ALA A 282 1.79 2.74 -14.31
CA ALA A 282 2.38 3.61 -13.31
C ALA A 282 2.23 2.97 -11.93
N VAL A 283 3.28 2.96 -11.13
CA VAL A 283 3.23 2.52 -9.73
C VAL A 283 3.56 3.71 -8.84
N VAL A 284 2.62 4.03 -7.96
CA VAL A 284 2.77 5.12 -6.99
C VAL A 284 2.65 4.58 -5.58
N LYS A 285 3.13 5.36 -4.61
CA LYS A 285 3.11 4.96 -3.20
C LYS A 285 1.70 4.68 -2.71
N GLU A 286 0.76 5.59 -3.01
CA GLU A 286 -0.58 5.58 -2.47
C GLU A 286 -1.57 6.21 -3.47
N LEU A 287 -2.81 5.75 -3.44
CA LEU A 287 -3.93 6.29 -4.22
C LEU A 287 -5.08 6.64 -3.29
N PHE A 288 -5.61 7.85 -3.43
CA PHE A 288 -6.73 8.36 -2.66
C PHE A 288 -8.03 8.19 -3.41
N ASP A 289 -9.04 7.69 -2.74
CA ASP A 289 -10.31 7.32 -3.37
C ASP A 289 -11.08 8.52 -3.95
N GLU A 290 -10.95 9.68 -3.32
CA GLU A 290 -11.59 10.91 -3.78
C GLU A 290 -11.01 11.44 -5.09
N ASP A 291 -9.76 11.08 -5.41
CA ASP A 291 -9.03 11.59 -6.57
C ASP A 291 -9.10 10.68 -7.81
N ARG A 292 -9.86 9.56 -7.75
CA ARG A 292 -9.91 8.55 -8.82
C ARG A 292 -10.31 9.10 -10.18
N LYS A 293 -11.15 10.11 -10.22
CA LYS A 293 -11.50 10.83 -11.46
C LYS A 293 -10.30 11.59 -12.01
N ALA A 294 -9.53 12.25 -11.14
CA ALA A 294 -8.33 12.97 -11.53
C ALA A 294 -7.22 12.03 -12.00
N TYR A 295 -7.09 10.85 -11.37
CA TYR A 295 -6.15 9.81 -11.82
C TYR A 295 -6.52 9.30 -13.21
N MET A 296 -7.80 9.03 -13.47
CA MET A 296 -8.24 8.59 -14.81
C MET A 296 -7.92 9.66 -15.88
N ALA A 297 -8.14 10.94 -15.59
CA ALA A 297 -7.80 12.01 -16.50
C ALA A 297 -6.30 12.04 -16.85
N LYS A 298 -5.39 11.69 -15.90
CA LYS A 298 -3.96 11.58 -16.17
C LYS A 298 -3.59 10.35 -17.00
N LEU A 299 -4.31 9.26 -16.87
CA LEU A 299 -4.10 8.04 -17.66
C LEU A 299 -4.67 8.16 -19.08
N MET A 300 -5.60 9.08 -19.33
CA MET A 300 -6.13 9.34 -20.67
C MET A 300 -5.07 9.94 -21.60
N GLU A 301 -4.17 10.78 -21.11
CA GLU A 301 -3.11 11.40 -21.93
C GLU A 301 -2.21 10.35 -22.63
N PRO A 302 -1.58 9.38 -21.93
CA PRO A 302 -0.82 8.34 -22.61
C PRO A 302 -1.69 7.45 -23.51
N TYR A 303 -2.93 7.16 -23.13
CA TYR A 303 -3.83 6.38 -23.97
C TYR A 303 -4.20 7.10 -25.27
N GLU A 304 -4.62 8.35 -25.22
CA GLU A 304 -4.97 9.16 -26.40
C GLU A 304 -3.77 9.39 -27.32
N THR A 305 -2.57 9.55 -26.73
CA THR A 305 -1.34 9.80 -27.50
C THR A 305 -0.82 8.54 -28.17
N THR A 306 -0.90 7.39 -27.49
CA THR A 306 -0.24 6.16 -27.93
C THR A 306 -1.20 5.07 -28.38
N GLY A 307 -2.49 5.15 -28.05
CA GLY A 307 -3.47 4.08 -28.23
C GLY A 307 -3.18 2.84 -27.36
N THR A 308 -2.32 2.97 -26.34
CA THR A 308 -1.91 1.84 -25.48
C THR A 308 -2.63 1.92 -24.14
N PRO A 309 -3.25 0.83 -23.66
CA PRO A 309 -3.85 0.79 -22.34
C PRO A 309 -2.82 1.12 -21.25
N CYS A 310 -3.15 2.09 -20.39
CA CYS A 310 -2.32 2.48 -19.25
C CYS A 310 -3.13 2.43 -17.97
N SER A 311 -2.51 1.89 -16.92
CA SER A 311 -3.13 1.76 -15.60
C SER A 311 -2.22 2.37 -14.53
N VAL A 312 -2.78 2.62 -13.35
CA VAL A 312 -2.02 2.96 -12.16
C VAL A 312 -2.39 2.05 -11.01
N LEU A 313 -1.39 1.60 -10.27
CA LEU A 313 -1.56 0.86 -9.03
C LEU A 313 -0.78 1.55 -7.91
N SER A 314 -1.31 1.49 -6.70
CA SER A 314 -0.51 1.71 -5.50
C SER A 314 0.34 0.49 -5.19
N TYR A 315 1.33 0.60 -4.28
CA TYR A 315 2.05 -0.59 -3.80
C TYR A 315 1.13 -1.64 -3.23
N MET A 316 0.13 -1.22 -2.46
CA MET A 316 -0.84 -2.14 -1.90
C MET A 316 -1.65 -2.85 -2.99
N ASP A 317 -2.09 -2.13 -4.03
CA ASP A 317 -2.81 -2.74 -5.14
C ASP A 317 -1.89 -3.72 -5.89
N LEU A 318 -0.63 -3.34 -6.16
CA LEU A 318 0.34 -4.21 -6.84
C LEU A 318 0.65 -5.46 -6.02
N HIS A 319 0.85 -5.32 -4.71
CA HIS A 319 1.01 -6.47 -3.81
C HIS A 319 -0.23 -7.36 -3.83
N TYR A 320 -1.42 -6.79 -3.79
CA TYR A 320 -2.67 -7.53 -3.87
C TYR A 320 -2.77 -8.31 -5.19
N TYR A 321 -2.44 -7.70 -6.32
CA TYR A 321 -2.35 -8.40 -7.61
C TYR A 321 -1.34 -9.54 -7.53
N SER A 322 -0.12 -9.31 -7.04
CA SER A 322 0.93 -10.32 -6.99
C SER A 322 0.57 -11.56 -6.15
N CYS A 323 -0.35 -11.42 -5.21
CA CYS A 323 -0.84 -12.53 -4.39
C CYS A 323 -2.01 -13.31 -5.01
N HIS A 324 -2.70 -12.76 -6.01
CA HIS A 324 -3.97 -13.31 -6.48
C HIS A 324 -3.98 -13.70 -7.95
N VAL A 325 -3.01 -13.25 -8.77
CA VAL A 325 -3.05 -13.46 -10.21
C VAL A 325 -1.73 -14.02 -10.76
N ASN A 326 -1.84 -14.75 -11.87
CA ASN A 326 -0.73 -15.09 -12.73
C ASN A 326 -0.56 -14.07 -13.87
N ALA A 327 0.45 -14.21 -14.71
CA ALA A 327 0.77 -13.29 -15.80
C ALA A 327 -0.42 -12.99 -16.73
N ILE A 328 -1.17 -14.02 -17.13
CA ILE A 328 -2.31 -13.87 -18.05
C ILE A 328 -3.41 -13.01 -17.40
N VAL A 329 -3.82 -13.38 -16.19
CA VAL A 329 -4.88 -12.65 -15.46
C VAL A 329 -4.42 -11.25 -15.09
N PHE A 330 -3.13 -11.04 -14.85
CA PHE A 330 -2.58 -9.72 -14.57
C PHE A 330 -2.81 -8.74 -15.73
N PHE A 331 -2.45 -9.15 -16.96
CA PHE A 331 -2.68 -8.34 -18.15
C PHE A 331 -4.17 -8.12 -18.43
N ASP A 332 -4.98 -9.17 -18.33
CA ASP A 332 -6.43 -9.09 -18.50
C ASP A 332 -7.07 -8.12 -17.49
N ALA A 333 -6.63 -8.17 -16.24
CA ALA A 333 -7.10 -7.29 -15.20
C ALA A 333 -6.75 -5.82 -15.46
N LEU A 334 -5.51 -5.52 -15.85
CA LEU A 334 -5.10 -4.16 -16.21
C LEU A 334 -5.91 -3.62 -17.39
N ARG A 335 -6.09 -4.42 -18.46
CA ARG A 335 -6.86 -4.02 -19.63
C ARG A 335 -8.34 -3.80 -19.32
N ALA A 336 -8.96 -4.73 -18.61
CA ALA A 336 -10.37 -4.63 -18.22
C ALA A 336 -10.62 -3.41 -17.34
N THR A 337 -9.77 -3.19 -16.35
CA THR A 337 -9.87 -2.01 -15.45
C THR A 337 -9.68 -0.71 -16.21
N HIS A 338 -8.72 -0.66 -17.14
CA HIS A 338 -8.53 0.49 -18.02
C HIS A 338 -9.76 0.75 -18.92
N ALA A 339 -10.27 -0.28 -19.60
CA ALA A 339 -11.41 -0.14 -20.49
C ALA A 339 -12.68 0.34 -19.79
N GLU A 340 -12.96 -0.17 -18.60
CA GLU A 340 -14.07 0.30 -17.77
C GLU A 340 -13.83 1.70 -17.21
N GLY A 341 -12.57 2.03 -16.88
CA GLY A 341 -12.17 3.38 -16.47
C GLY A 341 -12.40 4.42 -17.56
N VAL A 342 -12.06 4.09 -18.82
CA VAL A 342 -12.33 4.94 -19.99
C VAL A 342 -13.82 5.19 -20.14
N LYS A 343 -14.66 4.16 -20.03
CA LYS A 343 -16.12 4.27 -20.15
C LYS A 343 -16.74 5.13 -19.03
N SER A 344 -16.29 4.91 -17.79
CA SER A 344 -16.88 5.58 -16.62
C SER A 344 -16.28 6.95 -16.34
N GLY A 345 -15.12 7.27 -16.92
CA GLY A 345 -14.34 8.47 -16.60
C GLY A 345 -13.72 8.46 -15.19
N VAL A 346 -13.67 7.29 -14.54
CA VAL A 346 -13.17 7.12 -13.17
C VAL A 346 -12.23 5.92 -13.12
N MET A 347 -11.07 6.08 -12.49
CA MET A 347 -10.17 4.96 -12.25
C MET A 347 -10.80 3.96 -11.27
N LEU A 348 -10.94 2.72 -11.69
CA LEU A 348 -11.55 1.67 -10.88
C LEU A 348 -10.52 0.98 -9.99
N LYS A 349 -10.96 0.50 -8.83
CA LYS A 349 -10.18 -0.38 -7.97
C LYS A 349 -10.58 -1.82 -8.22
N THR A 350 -9.60 -2.63 -8.62
CA THR A 350 -9.81 -4.05 -8.89
C THR A 350 -9.91 -4.84 -7.58
N LYS A 351 -10.81 -5.81 -7.56
CA LYS A 351 -10.89 -6.84 -6.51
C LYS A 351 -11.00 -8.21 -7.16
N PHE A 352 -10.22 -9.15 -6.66
CA PHE A 352 -10.27 -10.53 -7.09
C PHE A 352 -11.20 -11.33 -6.19
N GLN A 353 -12.13 -12.07 -6.80
CA GLN A 353 -13.11 -12.86 -6.06
C GLN A 353 -13.19 -14.24 -6.71
N ARG A 354 -13.12 -15.29 -5.89
CA ARG A 354 -13.48 -16.64 -6.36
C ARG A 354 -15.00 -16.71 -6.50
N LYS A 355 -15.48 -17.22 -7.60
CA LYS A 355 -16.87 -17.68 -7.66
C LYS A 355 -16.97 -18.98 -6.86
N GLU A 356 -17.91 -19.03 -5.93
CA GLU A 356 -18.31 -20.26 -5.25
C GLU A 356 -18.89 -21.28 -6.23
#